data_b968b02224d16ea253b218268b040456
#
_entry.id   b968b02224d16ea253b218268b040456
#
_cell.length_a   1.000
_cell.length_b   1.000
_cell.length_c   1.000
_cell.angle_alpha   90.00
_cell.angle_beta   90.00
_cell.angle_gamma   90.00
#
_symmetry.space_group_name_H-M   'P 1'
#
loop_
_entity.id
_entity.type
_entity.pdbx_description
1 polymer ?
#
loop_
_entity_poly.entity_id
_entity_poly.type
_entity_poly.pdbx_seq_one_letter_code
_entity_poly.pdbx_strand_id
1 'polypeptide(L)'
;MAGTRRGRQNINTLLVVLIGFCILAIIEIVYGQAQMKVERERLALEEQNQQTIDELKEEWQSLQDGASVVTTQEAVPPAGSSQNQPEQPAKVVEQKKTQDVQEETKVQEEEDNKQYAMQVVILGDSIMDGDRTESGAADIIGQQLNAKVYNMSMGGTTAALLPGENSDYSTWDSRCLLGVVNAIVGNIDTDIFEGYAAGEVLETCDFDKTDYFIIEYGVNDFLTGKIPNSRYLEGGDTLAVSASHTYTGALNQAIDKLKERFPDAGIMVVAPHYCQVFSGNTFIGDGYSLDYGYGPLITFARGAGYVAGEFKEEGVLFFNAFEDSGIDAGSADDYLEDGIHMTPLGARVYAEKLAGMLRKDFYPEE
;
A
#
# COMPACT_ATOMS: atom_id res chain seq x y z
N MET A 1 -30.23 13.46 80.21
CA MET A 1 -29.42 14.22 79.23
C MET A 1 -28.88 13.30 78.10
N ALA A 2 -29.72 12.65 77.30
CA ALA A 2 -29.33 11.71 76.24
C ALA A 2 -29.82 12.12 74.82
N GLY A 3 -30.48 13.26 74.66
CA GLY A 3 -31.11 13.66 73.40
C GLY A 3 -30.23 14.48 72.46
N THR A 4 -29.16 15.11 72.93
CA THR A 4 -28.35 16.07 72.13
C THR A 4 -27.18 15.47 71.35
N ARG A 5 -26.74 14.28 71.64
CA ARG A 5 -25.63 13.64 70.90
C ARG A 5 -26.07 12.98 69.60
N ARG A 6 -27.26 12.43 69.48
CA ARG A 6 -27.75 11.79 68.21
C ARG A 6 -28.06 12.82 67.12
N GLY A 7 -28.53 14.02 67.47
CA GLY A 7 -28.75 15.06 66.43
C GLY A 7 -27.51 15.60 65.79
N ARG A 8 -26.37 15.72 66.51
CA ARG A 8 -25.10 16.21 65.98
C ARG A 8 -24.40 15.19 65.08
N GLN A 9 -24.53 13.89 65.37
CA GLN A 9 -24.01 12.86 64.52
C GLN A 9 -24.69 12.80 63.14
N ASN A 10 -26.01 12.94 63.08
CA ASN A 10 -26.75 12.94 61.80
C ASN A 10 -26.44 14.16 60.93
N ILE A 11 -26.23 15.34 61.56
CA ILE A 11 -25.87 16.57 60.80
C ILE A 11 -24.46 16.43 60.17
N ASN A 12 -23.48 15.87 60.89
CA ASN A 12 -22.15 15.68 60.37
C ASN A 12 -22.12 14.64 59.22
N THR A 13 -22.89 13.55 59.30
CA THR A 13 -23.03 12.57 58.24
C THR A 13 -23.67 13.16 56.98
N LEU A 14 -24.72 13.98 57.16
CA LEU A 14 -25.38 14.66 56.06
C LEU A 14 -24.43 15.65 55.35
N LEU A 15 -23.62 16.40 56.13
CA LEU A 15 -22.65 17.34 55.62
C LEU A 15 -21.54 16.64 54.80
N VAL A 16 -21.03 15.51 55.26
CA VAL A 16 -20.03 14.69 54.56
C VAL A 16 -20.59 14.15 53.24
N VAL A 17 -21.82 13.67 53.23
CA VAL A 17 -22.50 13.21 52.00
C VAL A 17 -22.69 14.36 51.03
N LEU A 18 -23.10 15.52 51.48
CA LEU A 18 -23.29 16.71 50.63
C LEU A 18 -21.95 17.18 49.98
N ILE A 19 -20.88 17.20 50.77
CA ILE A 19 -19.53 17.53 50.28
C ILE A 19 -19.10 16.50 49.24
N GLY A 20 -19.37 15.22 49.46
CA GLY A 20 -19.06 14.15 48.50
C GLY A 20 -19.77 14.37 47.16
N PHE A 21 -21.06 14.70 47.17
CA PHE A 21 -21.81 15.02 45.96
C PHE A 21 -21.28 16.28 45.25
N CYS A 22 -20.90 17.31 45.97
CA CYS A 22 -20.32 18.52 45.40
C CYS A 22 -18.96 18.22 44.73
N ILE A 23 -18.13 17.39 45.34
CA ILE A 23 -16.84 17.00 44.76
C ILE A 23 -17.06 16.18 43.48
N LEU A 24 -17.96 15.21 43.45
CA LEU A 24 -18.31 14.44 42.25
C LEU A 24 -18.83 15.34 41.13
N ALA A 25 -19.72 16.28 41.42
CA ALA A 25 -20.23 17.24 40.45
C ALA A 25 -19.12 18.13 39.86
N ILE A 26 -18.15 18.55 40.66
CA ILE A 26 -16.99 19.32 40.19
C ILE A 26 -16.11 18.47 39.31
N ILE A 27 -15.87 17.20 39.66
CA ILE A 27 -15.09 16.27 38.86
C ILE A 27 -15.77 16.06 37.50
N GLU A 28 -17.07 15.84 37.46
CA GLU A 28 -17.82 15.68 36.20
C GLU A 28 -17.76 16.95 35.33
N ILE A 29 -17.87 18.13 35.92
CA ILE A 29 -17.76 19.40 35.18
C ILE A 29 -16.34 19.57 34.59
N VAL A 30 -15.28 19.31 35.38
CA VAL A 30 -13.90 19.44 34.95
C VAL A 30 -13.60 18.41 33.84
N TYR A 31 -14.06 17.17 34.03
CA TYR A 31 -13.91 16.12 33.01
C TYR A 31 -14.66 16.47 31.73
N GLY A 32 -15.91 16.93 31.80
CA GLY A 32 -16.68 17.38 30.66
C GLY A 32 -16.06 18.57 29.93
N GLN A 33 -15.47 19.52 30.67
CA GLN A 33 -14.73 20.63 30.03
C GLN A 33 -13.45 20.17 29.34
N ALA A 34 -12.73 19.22 29.94
CA ALA A 34 -11.52 18.61 29.30
C ALA A 34 -11.88 17.87 28.01
N GLN A 35 -12.96 17.07 28.03
CA GLN A 35 -13.47 16.37 26.84
C GLN A 35 -13.89 17.35 25.75
N MET A 36 -14.63 18.42 26.09
CA MET A 36 -15.01 19.43 25.10
C MET A 36 -13.82 20.20 24.54
N LYS A 37 -12.73 20.37 25.29
CA LYS A 37 -11.51 21.00 24.78
C LYS A 37 -10.81 20.09 23.77
N VAL A 38 -10.64 18.81 24.10
CA VAL A 38 -10.05 17.81 23.21
C VAL A 38 -10.85 17.69 21.90
N GLU A 39 -12.18 17.67 22.00
CA GLU A 39 -13.04 17.57 20.82
C GLU A 39 -12.97 18.83 19.94
N ARG A 40 -12.83 20.04 20.51
CA ARG A 40 -12.61 21.26 19.72
C ARG A 40 -11.25 21.27 19.04
N GLU A 41 -10.22 20.80 19.73
CA GLU A 41 -8.86 20.70 19.16
C GLU A 41 -8.87 19.68 18.03
N ARG A 42 -9.58 18.56 18.17
CA ARG A 42 -9.77 17.55 17.12
C ARG A 42 -10.49 18.13 15.91
N LEU A 43 -11.63 18.81 16.11
CA LEU A 43 -12.39 19.41 15.01
C LEU A 43 -11.60 20.50 14.27
N ALA A 44 -10.83 21.30 15.01
CA ALA A 44 -9.98 22.32 14.40
C ALA A 44 -8.85 21.70 13.55
N LEU A 45 -8.30 20.58 14.01
CA LEU A 45 -7.29 19.81 13.27
C LEU A 45 -7.90 19.14 12.02
N GLU A 46 -9.10 18.58 12.14
CA GLU A 46 -9.85 18.01 11.01
C GLU A 46 -10.15 19.07 9.94
N GLU A 47 -10.57 20.27 10.34
CA GLU A 47 -10.83 21.38 9.42
C GLU A 47 -9.55 21.85 8.72
N GLN A 48 -8.44 21.93 9.45
CA GLN A 48 -7.13 22.27 8.89
C GLN A 48 -6.62 21.19 7.90
N ASN A 49 -6.77 19.91 8.26
CA ASN A 49 -6.40 18.80 7.40
C ASN A 49 -7.25 18.78 6.12
N GLN A 50 -8.56 19.03 6.25
CA GLN A 50 -9.44 19.08 5.08
C GLN A 50 -9.06 20.21 4.11
N GLN A 51 -8.70 21.39 4.62
CA GLN A 51 -8.22 22.49 3.79
C GLN A 51 -6.93 22.10 3.05
N THR A 52 -5.98 21.47 3.73
CA THR A 52 -4.73 20.98 3.13
C THR A 52 -5.00 19.93 2.04
N ILE A 53 -5.92 19.00 2.28
CA ILE A 53 -6.33 17.99 1.30
C ILE A 53 -6.94 18.64 0.05
N ASP A 54 -7.78 19.64 0.23
CA ASP A 54 -8.42 20.32 -0.89
C ASP A 54 -7.41 21.15 -1.71
N GLU A 55 -6.44 21.79 -1.06
CA GLU A 55 -5.31 22.47 -1.73
C GLU A 55 -4.44 21.48 -2.53
N LEU A 56 -4.12 20.33 -1.96
CA LEU A 56 -3.35 19.27 -2.64
C LEU A 56 -4.10 18.69 -3.85
N LYS A 57 -5.42 18.54 -3.77
CA LYS A 57 -6.23 18.10 -4.92
C LYS A 57 -6.22 19.14 -6.05
N GLU A 58 -6.31 20.41 -5.73
CA GLU A 58 -6.25 21.49 -6.74
C GLU A 58 -4.88 21.54 -7.41
N GLU A 59 -3.80 21.39 -6.64
CA GLU A 59 -2.43 21.34 -7.15
C GLU A 59 -2.23 20.13 -8.07
N TRP A 60 -2.68 18.95 -7.63
CA TRP A 60 -2.59 17.70 -8.41
C TRP A 60 -3.40 17.78 -9.71
N GLN A 61 -4.59 18.38 -9.68
CA GLN A 61 -5.41 18.61 -10.86
C GLN A 61 -4.73 19.57 -11.84
N SER A 62 -4.07 20.61 -11.33
CA SER A 62 -3.32 21.56 -12.16
C SER A 62 -2.09 20.93 -12.84
N LEU A 63 -1.44 19.97 -12.18
CA LEU A 63 -0.32 19.21 -12.75
C LEU A 63 -0.80 18.25 -13.85
N GLN A 64 -1.94 17.60 -13.69
CA GLN A 64 -2.56 16.78 -14.75
C GLN A 64 -2.99 17.60 -15.96
N ASP A 65 -3.60 18.74 -15.74
CA ASP A 65 -4.02 19.66 -16.83
C ASP A 65 -2.80 20.26 -17.56
N GLY A 66 -1.70 20.52 -16.84
CA GLY A 66 -0.42 20.97 -17.40
C GLY A 66 0.29 19.90 -18.25
N ALA A 67 0.20 18.65 -17.89
CA ALA A 67 0.78 17.52 -18.63
C ALA A 67 0.04 17.24 -19.95
N SER A 68 -1.25 17.56 -20.04
CA SER A 68 -2.05 17.39 -21.25
C SER A 68 -1.77 18.42 -22.36
N VAL A 69 -0.99 19.48 -22.09
CA VAL A 69 -0.74 20.58 -23.05
C VAL A 69 0.56 20.39 -23.86
N VAL A 70 1.41 19.41 -23.56
CA VAL A 70 2.71 19.22 -24.24
C VAL A 70 2.64 18.32 -25.47
N THR A 71 1.50 17.76 -25.84
CA THR A 71 1.36 16.90 -27.03
C THR A 71 0.46 17.52 -28.09
N THR A 72 0.79 18.69 -28.60
CA THR A 72 0.38 19.10 -29.97
C THR A 72 1.06 20.40 -30.36
N GLN A 73 2.14 20.35 -31.17
CA GLN A 73 2.38 21.15 -32.36
C GLN A 73 3.84 21.09 -32.79
N GLU A 74 4.17 20.19 -33.68
CA GLU A 74 5.17 20.49 -34.70
C GLU A 74 4.47 20.59 -36.05
N ALA A 75 4.40 21.82 -36.54
CA ALA A 75 3.89 22.13 -37.84
C ALA A 75 4.96 21.85 -38.91
N VAL A 76 4.56 21.15 -39.95
CA VAL A 76 5.33 20.92 -41.19
C VAL A 76 5.41 22.20 -41.99
N PRO A 77 6.61 22.66 -42.45
CA PRO A 77 6.75 23.66 -43.52
C PRO A 77 6.72 23.02 -44.89
N PRO A 78 6.26 23.76 -45.94
CA PRO A 78 6.00 23.18 -47.26
C PRO A 78 7.24 23.01 -48.14
N ALA A 79 7.08 22.14 -49.13
CA ALA A 79 8.05 21.71 -50.12
C ALA A 79 8.67 22.81 -50.94
N GLY A 80 9.98 22.70 -51.15
CA GLY A 80 10.73 23.37 -52.21
C GLY A 80 11.81 22.46 -52.79
N SER A 81 11.70 22.21 -54.08
CA SER A 81 12.45 21.34 -54.94
C SER A 81 13.98 21.53 -54.93
N SER A 82 14.82 20.48 -54.99
CA SER A 82 15.75 20.20 -56.09
C SER A 82 16.68 19.02 -55.82
N GLN A 83 16.63 18.06 -56.69
CA GLN A 83 17.60 17.09 -57.14
C GLN A 83 19.01 17.11 -56.52
N ASN A 84 19.43 15.95 -55.98
CA ASN A 84 20.54 15.13 -56.44
C ASN A 84 20.76 13.94 -55.52
N GLN A 85 20.68 12.74 -56.12
CA GLN A 85 21.19 11.49 -55.53
C GLN A 85 22.73 11.47 -55.60
N PRO A 86 23.43 10.78 -54.69
CA PRO A 86 23.70 9.38 -54.92
C PRO A 86 23.63 8.46 -53.66
N GLU A 87 23.51 7.24 -54.00
CA GLU A 87 23.37 6.00 -53.28
C GLU A 87 24.21 5.73 -52.03
N GLN A 88 23.52 4.96 -51.13
CA GLN A 88 24.01 3.99 -50.09
C GLN A 88 24.45 4.55 -48.71
N PRO A 89 24.16 3.80 -47.60
CA PRO A 89 24.03 2.34 -47.53
C PRO A 89 22.85 1.79 -46.70
N ALA A 90 22.12 0.90 -47.24
CA ALA A 90 21.09 0.06 -46.61
C ALA A 90 21.64 -1.05 -45.68
N LYS A 91 22.93 -1.12 -45.42
CA LYS A 91 23.56 -2.18 -44.61
C LYS A 91 23.67 -1.92 -43.11
N VAL A 92 23.54 -0.66 -42.65
CA VAL A 92 23.75 -0.32 -41.24
C VAL A 92 22.49 -0.57 -40.39
N VAL A 93 21.30 -0.41 -40.97
CA VAL A 93 20.04 -0.62 -40.25
C VAL A 93 19.73 -2.09 -40.02
N GLU A 94 20.12 -2.95 -41.00
CA GLU A 94 19.89 -4.39 -40.89
C GLU A 94 20.85 -5.07 -39.89
N GLN A 95 22.09 -4.56 -39.75
CA GLN A 95 23.06 -5.07 -38.77
C GLN A 95 22.67 -4.67 -37.33
N LYS A 96 22.11 -3.47 -37.10
CA LYS A 96 21.68 -3.04 -35.78
C LYS A 96 20.46 -3.84 -35.31
N LYS A 97 19.48 -4.03 -36.18
CA LYS A 97 18.30 -4.85 -35.90
C LYS A 97 18.62 -6.33 -35.65
N THR A 98 19.64 -6.86 -36.29
CA THR A 98 20.08 -8.25 -36.10
C THR A 98 20.92 -8.40 -34.81
N GLN A 99 21.66 -7.38 -34.39
CA GLN A 99 22.37 -7.38 -33.13
C GLN A 99 21.40 -7.27 -31.94
N ASP A 100 20.44 -6.36 -32.01
CA ASP A 100 19.42 -6.20 -30.96
C ASP A 100 18.61 -7.51 -30.76
N VAL A 101 18.17 -8.15 -31.83
CA VAL A 101 17.47 -9.46 -31.79
C VAL A 101 18.37 -10.60 -31.28
N GLN A 102 19.67 -10.57 -31.58
CA GLN A 102 20.62 -11.59 -31.07
C GLN A 102 20.95 -11.37 -29.60
N GLU A 103 20.94 -10.14 -29.13
CA GLU A 103 21.18 -9.80 -27.73
C GLU A 103 19.96 -10.13 -26.86
N GLU A 104 18.73 -9.79 -27.32
CA GLU A 104 17.49 -10.22 -26.71
C GLU A 104 17.34 -11.74 -26.63
N THR A 105 17.65 -12.47 -27.73
CA THR A 105 17.60 -13.95 -27.76
C THR A 105 18.63 -14.56 -26.81
N LYS A 106 19.77 -13.94 -26.62
CA LYS A 106 20.82 -14.43 -25.74
C LYS A 106 20.52 -14.20 -24.27
N VAL A 107 19.90 -13.06 -23.96
CA VAL A 107 19.41 -12.76 -22.62
C VAL A 107 18.29 -13.75 -22.23
N GLN A 108 17.37 -14.01 -23.16
CA GLN A 108 16.29 -14.98 -22.95
C GLN A 108 16.82 -16.40 -22.73
N GLU A 109 17.81 -16.84 -23.53
CA GLU A 109 18.46 -18.16 -23.39
C GLU A 109 19.28 -18.27 -22.09
N GLU A 110 19.84 -17.18 -21.57
CA GLU A 110 20.55 -17.15 -20.29
C GLU A 110 19.55 -17.20 -19.10
N GLU A 111 18.40 -16.56 -19.21
CA GLU A 111 17.32 -16.65 -18.21
C GLU A 111 16.69 -18.04 -18.19
N ASP A 112 16.41 -18.64 -19.36
CA ASP A 112 15.83 -19.98 -19.46
C ASP A 112 16.76 -21.10 -18.92
N ASN A 113 18.06 -20.83 -18.86
CA ASN A 113 19.03 -21.74 -18.24
C ASN A 113 19.32 -21.50 -16.77
N LYS A 114 18.80 -20.43 -16.18
CA LYS A 114 18.99 -20.12 -14.77
C LYS A 114 18.05 -20.99 -13.93
N GLN A 115 18.62 -21.83 -13.10
CA GLN A 115 17.83 -22.66 -12.19
C GLN A 115 17.52 -21.86 -10.93
N TYR A 116 16.27 -21.45 -10.79
CA TYR A 116 15.76 -20.82 -9.60
C TYR A 116 15.33 -21.86 -8.56
N ALA A 117 15.46 -21.53 -7.29
CA ALA A 117 15.03 -22.40 -6.18
C ALA A 117 13.52 -22.34 -5.96
N MET A 118 12.89 -21.19 -6.29
CA MET A 118 11.47 -20.96 -6.14
C MET A 118 10.94 -19.95 -7.15
N GLN A 119 9.61 -19.90 -7.30
CA GLN A 119 8.86 -18.87 -8.03
C GLN A 119 8.06 -18.01 -7.05
N VAL A 120 8.24 -16.70 -7.14
CA VAL A 120 7.54 -15.72 -6.29
C VAL A 120 6.73 -14.77 -7.17
N VAL A 121 5.47 -14.56 -6.84
CA VAL A 121 4.60 -13.55 -7.47
C VAL A 121 4.37 -12.42 -6.48
N ILE A 122 4.71 -11.19 -6.86
CA ILE A 122 4.51 -9.99 -6.03
C ILE A 122 3.30 -9.22 -6.54
N LEU A 123 2.34 -9.00 -5.66
CA LEU A 123 1.16 -8.17 -5.85
C LEU A 123 1.35 -6.92 -4.98
N GLY A 124 1.45 -5.74 -5.61
CA GLY A 124 1.79 -4.54 -4.84
C GLY A 124 1.47 -3.23 -5.59
N ASP A 125 1.85 -2.16 -4.96
CA ASP A 125 1.70 -0.81 -5.48
C ASP A 125 3.05 -0.19 -5.93
N SER A 126 3.20 1.14 -5.86
CA SER A 126 4.42 1.84 -6.29
C SER A 126 5.67 1.45 -5.48
N ILE A 127 5.52 0.88 -4.31
CA ILE A 127 6.64 0.46 -3.46
C ILE A 127 7.42 -0.69 -4.12
N MET A 128 6.74 -1.59 -4.81
CA MET A 128 7.34 -2.69 -5.55
C MET A 128 7.47 -2.40 -7.06
N ASP A 129 6.71 -1.42 -7.59
CA ASP A 129 6.70 -1.05 -9.01
C ASP A 129 7.70 0.06 -9.34
N GLY A 130 8.02 0.95 -8.39
CA GLY A 130 8.75 2.19 -8.63
C GLY A 130 10.16 2.00 -9.19
N ASP A 131 10.85 0.94 -8.81
CA ASP A 131 12.13 0.53 -9.40
C ASP A 131 12.07 -0.96 -9.80
N ARG A 132 12.06 -1.22 -11.09
CA ARG A 132 12.08 -2.58 -11.69
C ARG A 132 13.48 -3.01 -12.16
N THR A 133 14.51 -2.28 -11.73
CA THR A 133 15.90 -2.64 -12.01
C THR A 133 16.47 -3.52 -10.90
N GLU A 134 17.71 -3.98 -11.07
CA GLU A 134 18.42 -4.79 -10.06
C GLU A 134 18.54 -4.12 -8.67
N SER A 135 18.30 -2.82 -8.57
CA SER A 135 18.26 -2.04 -7.32
C SER A 135 16.88 -1.96 -6.68
N GLY A 136 15.82 -2.38 -7.36
CA GLY A 136 14.46 -2.38 -6.86
C GLY A 136 14.18 -3.50 -5.85
N ALA A 137 13.22 -3.26 -4.97
CA ALA A 137 12.91 -4.18 -3.88
C ALA A 137 12.53 -5.58 -4.38
N ALA A 138 11.71 -5.67 -5.43
CA ALA A 138 11.28 -6.94 -6.01
C ALA A 138 12.45 -7.79 -6.54
N ASP A 139 13.38 -7.15 -7.26
CA ASP A 139 14.56 -7.82 -7.80
C ASP A 139 15.53 -8.26 -6.70
N ILE A 140 15.75 -7.41 -5.69
CA ILE A 140 16.60 -7.75 -4.53
C ILE A 140 16.00 -8.96 -3.78
N ILE A 141 14.68 -9.03 -3.61
CA ILE A 141 14.00 -10.20 -3.03
C ILE A 141 14.33 -11.46 -3.84
N GLY A 142 14.21 -11.38 -5.17
CA GLY A 142 14.55 -12.49 -6.07
C GLY A 142 15.99 -12.94 -5.94
N GLN A 143 16.95 -12.01 -5.93
CA GLN A 143 18.37 -12.30 -5.75
C GLN A 143 18.65 -12.95 -4.40
N GLN A 144 18.08 -12.42 -3.32
CA GLN A 144 18.26 -12.93 -1.96
C GLN A 144 17.72 -14.35 -1.76
N LEU A 145 16.67 -14.71 -2.48
CA LEU A 145 16.00 -16.02 -2.36
C LEU A 145 16.44 -17.01 -3.45
N ASN A 146 17.24 -16.60 -4.42
CA ASN A 146 17.43 -17.32 -5.67
C ASN A 146 16.08 -17.69 -6.32
N ALA A 147 15.15 -16.71 -6.35
CA ALA A 147 13.80 -16.89 -6.84
C ALA A 147 13.61 -16.25 -8.22
N LYS A 148 12.78 -16.87 -9.07
CA LYS A 148 12.19 -16.20 -10.22
C LYS A 148 11.03 -15.34 -9.71
N VAL A 149 11.17 -14.01 -9.84
CA VAL A 149 10.16 -13.07 -9.38
C VAL A 149 9.30 -12.60 -10.55
N TYR A 150 8.01 -12.71 -10.40
CA TYR A 150 7.00 -12.12 -11.27
C TYR A 150 6.34 -10.95 -10.55
N ASN A 151 6.78 -9.73 -10.88
CA ASN A 151 6.30 -8.51 -10.24
C ASN A 151 5.06 -7.97 -10.94
N MET A 152 3.90 -8.16 -10.35
CA MET A 152 2.60 -7.66 -10.84
C MET A 152 2.18 -6.33 -10.22
N SER A 153 3.09 -5.65 -9.51
CA SER A 153 2.78 -4.39 -8.86
C SER A 153 2.49 -3.28 -9.86
N MET A 154 1.63 -2.35 -9.49
CA MET A 154 1.27 -1.19 -10.30
C MET A 154 1.21 0.06 -9.42
N GLY A 155 1.99 1.08 -9.78
CA GLY A 155 2.06 2.34 -9.04
C GLY A 155 0.71 3.02 -8.85
N GLY A 156 0.46 3.55 -7.65
CA GLY A 156 -0.75 4.30 -7.32
C GLY A 156 -2.01 3.45 -7.09
N THR A 157 -1.91 2.12 -7.15
CA THR A 157 -3.05 1.22 -6.93
C THR A 157 -3.29 0.94 -5.44
N THR A 158 -4.52 0.61 -5.11
CA THR A 158 -4.99 0.29 -3.75
C THR A 158 -5.25 -1.20 -3.59
N ALA A 159 -5.34 -1.69 -2.36
CA ALA A 159 -5.84 -3.05 -2.12
C ALA A 159 -7.34 -3.13 -2.39
N ALA A 160 -8.10 -2.17 -1.85
CA ALA A 160 -9.55 -2.13 -1.96
C ALA A 160 -10.04 -1.41 -3.21
N LEU A 161 -11.27 -1.70 -3.61
CA LEU A 161 -11.99 -0.90 -4.60
C LEU A 161 -12.26 0.50 -4.05
N LEU A 162 -12.08 1.52 -4.88
CA LEU A 162 -12.48 2.88 -4.56
C LEU A 162 -14.01 3.00 -4.42
N PRO A 163 -14.52 3.95 -3.63
CA PRO A 163 -15.94 4.18 -3.51
C PRO A 163 -16.60 4.46 -4.87
N GLY A 164 -17.66 3.73 -5.18
CA GLY A 164 -18.37 3.85 -6.45
C GLY A 164 -17.90 2.91 -7.55
N GLU A 165 -16.78 2.23 -7.37
CA GLU A 165 -16.35 1.18 -8.28
C GLU A 165 -17.20 -0.08 -8.12
N ASN A 166 -17.46 -0.73 -9.25
CA ASN A 166 -18.20 -1.98 -9.28
C ASN A 166 -17.24 -3.16 -9.12
N SER A 167 -17.74 -4.24 -8.54
CA SER A 167 -17.01 -5.51 -8.41
C SER A 167 -16.99 -6.33 -9.72
N ASP A 168 -17.29 -5.72 -10.86
CA ASP A 168 -17.09 -6.32 -12.19
C ASP A 168 -15.67 -6.12 -12.72
N TYR A 169 -14.88 -5.25 -12.06
CA TYR A 169 -13.45 -5.00 -12.34
C TYR A 169 -13.20 -4.61 -13.80
N SER A 170 -14.05 -3.77 -14.39
CA SER A 170 -13.99 -3.39 -15.81
C SER A 170 -13.38 -2.00 -16.05
N THR A 171 -12.96 -1.28 -15.00
CA THR A 171 -12.42 0.08 -15.10
C THR A 171 -10.95 0.16 -14.71
N TRP A 172 -10.31 1.32 -14.93
CA TRP A 172 -8.94 1.53 -14.48
C TRP A 172 -8.78 1.35 -12.95
N ASP A 173 -9.74 1.86 -12.18
CA ASP A 173 -9.72 1.76 -10.71
C ASP A 173 -9.90 0.30 -10.22
N SER A 174 -10.29 -0.60 -11.12
CA SER A 174 -10.33 -2.03 -10.87
C SER A 174 -8.96 -2.72 -10.86
N ARG A 175 -7.88 -2.00 -11.19
CA ARG A 175 -6.48 -2.48 -11.09
C ARG A 175 -5.97 -2.50 -9.65
N CYS A 176 -6.85 -2.53 -8.68
CA CYS A 176 -6.55 -2.80 -7.28
C CYS A 176 -6.16 -4.26 -7.05
N LEU A 177 -5.69 -4.61 -5.83
CA LEU A 177 -5.37 -6.00 -5.47
C LEU A 177 -6.48 -6.99 -5.84
N LEU A 178 -7.75 -6.64 -5.56
CA LEU A 178 -8.88 -7.52 -5.87
C LEU A 178 -9.04 -7.76 -7.38
N GLY A 179 -8.84 -6.74 -8.21
CA GLY A 179 -8.87 -6.88 -9.66
C GLY A 179 -7.74 -7.77 -10.17
N VAL A 180 -6.51 -7.53 -9.68
CA VAL A 180 -5.34 -8.34 -10.02
C VAL A 180 -5.57 -9.81 -9.64
N VAL A 181 -6.03 -10.08 -8.42
CA VAL A 181 -6.31 -11.45 -7.97
C VAL A 181 -7.43 -12.09 -8.80
N ASN A 182 -8.50 -11.36 -9.13
CA ASN A 182 -9.56 -11.90 -9.98
C ASN A 182 -9.08 -12.23 -11.40
N ALA A 183 -8.12 -11.46 -11.95
CA ALA A 183 -7.48 -11.79 -13.21
C ALA A 183 -6.63 -13.07 -13.11
N ILE A 184 -5.79 -13.17 -12.06
CA ILE A 184 -4.93 -14.36 -11.83
C ILE A 184 -5.75 -15.64 -11.69
N VAL A 185 -6.88 -15.59 -10.98
CA VAL A 185 -7.74 -16.76 -10.79
C VAL A 185 -8.72 -17.01 -11.95
N GLY A 186 -8.68 -16.17 -12.99
CA GLY A 186 -9.47 -16.33 -14.22
C GLY A 186 -10.95 -15.91 -14.08
N ASN A 187 -11.28 -15.05 -13.13
CA ASN A 187 -12.64 -14.57 -12.89
C ASN A 187 -13.02 -13.37 -13.77
N ILE A 188 -12.04 -12.63 -14.28
CA ILE A 188 -12.24 -11.45 -15.13
C ILE A 188 -11.28 -11.49 -16.31
N ASP A 189 -11.58 -10.65 -17.32
CA ASP A 189 -10.73 -10.43 -18.47
C ASP A 189 -9.44 -9.70 -18.06
N THR A 190 -8.35 -9.99 -18.74
CA THR A 190 -7.02 -9.40 -18.49
C THR A 190 -6.78 -8.12 -19.28
N ASP A 191 -7.68 -7.74 -20.19
CA ASP A 191 -7.53 -6.56 -21.07
C ASP A 191 -7.30 -5.25 -20.32
N ILE A 192 -7.82 -5.14 -19.09
CA ILE A 192 -7.60 -3.95 -18.25
C ILE A 192 -6.15 -3.75 -17.82
N PHE A 193 -5.31 -4.78 -17.96
CA PHE A 193 -3.88 -4.72 -17.63
C PHE A 193 -3.00 -4.50 -18.86
N GLU A 194 -3.59 -4.43 -20.08
CA GLU A 194 -2.84 -4.20 -21.32
C GLU A 194 -2.04 -2.90 -21.23
N GLY A 195 -0.77 -2.97 -21.64
CA GLY A 195 0.16 -1.84 -21.59
C GLY A 195 0.82 -1.59 -20.23
N TYR A 196 0.54 -2.43 -19.23
CA TYR A 196 1.24 -2.45 -17.94
C TYR A 196 2.16 -3.68 -17.85
N ALA A 197 3.26 -3.54 -17.10
CA ALA A 197 4.14 -4.68 -16.85
C ALA A 197 3.41 -5.86 -16.18
N ALA A 198 2.40 -5.57 -15.37
CA ALA A 198 1.53 -6.60 -14.80
C ALA A 198 0.78 -7.41 -15.87
N GLY A 199 0.40 -6.81 -17.00
CA GLY A 199 -0.22 -7.50 -18.13
C GLY A 199 0.74 -8.50 -18.77
N GLU A 200 2.01 -8.13 -18.94
CA GLU A 200 3.05 -9.04 -19.47
C GLU A 200 3.28 -10.24 -18.54
N VAL A 201 3.20 -10.02 -17.22
CA VAL A 201 3.29 -11.10 -16.23
C VAL A 201 2.08 -12.03 -16.32
N LEU A 202 0.87 -11.50 -16.48
CA LEU A 202 -0.35 -12.31 -16.69
C LEU A 202 -0.24 -13.23 -17.92
N GLU A 203 0.44 -12.78 -18.97
CA GLU A 203 0.62 -13.55 -20.21
C GLU A 203 1.71 -14.61 -20.08
N THR A 204 2.75 -14.37 -19.27
CA THR A 204 3.97 -15.19 -19.27
C THR A 204 4.16 -16.04 -18.02
N CYS A 205 3.50 -15.71 -16.91
CA CYS A 205 3.63 -16.41 -15.65
C CYS A 205 2.77 -17.68 -15.62
N ASP A 206 3.38 -18.80 -15.30
CA ASP A 206 2.66 -20.03 -14.92
C ASP A 206 2.35 -19.98 -13.43
N PHE A 207 1.19 -19.45 -13.07
CA PHE A 207 0.76 -19.26 -11.67
C PHE A 207 0.60 -20.59 -10.90
N ASP A 208 0.40 -21.72 -11.59
CA ASP A 208 0.31 -23.04 -10.95
C ASP A 208 1.68 -23.51 -10.38
N LYS A 209 2.77 -22.81 -10.75
CA LYS A 209 4.13 -23.07 -10.23
C LYS A 209 4.54 -22.09 -9.13
N THR A 210 3.65 -21.24 -8.68
CA THR A 210 3.97 -20.24 -7.67
C THR A 210 4.20 -20.90 -6.30
N ASP A 211 5.38 -20.68 -5.74
CA ASP A 211 5.68 -21.12 -4.37
C ASP A 211 5.15 -20.11 -3.34
N TYR A 212 5.26 -18.79 -3.64
CA TYR A 212 4.76 -17.74 -2.75
C TYR A 212 4.11 -16.58 -3.53
N PHE A 213 2.97 -16.12 -3.00
CA PHE A 213 2.40 -14.80 -3.30
C PHE A 213 2.78 -13.83 -2.19
N ILE A 214 3.38 -12.69 -2.55
CA ILE A 214 3.64 -11.56 -1.64
C ILE A 214 2.60 -10.49 -1.93
N ILE A 215 1.84 -10.06 -0.93
CA ILE A 215 0.81 -9.03 -1.03
C ILE A 215 1.30 -7.80 -0.27
N GLU A 216 1.68 -6.73 -0.99
CA GLU A 216 2.21 -5.48 -0.44
C GLU A 216 1.34 -4.30 -0.91
N TYR A 217 0.44 -3.84 -0.07
CA TYR A 217 -0.48 -2.72 -0.31
C TYR A 217 -0.80 -1.98 0.99
N GLY A 218 -1.39 -0.80 0.86
CA GLY A 218 -1.99 -0.09 1.97
C GLY A 218 -1.59 1.37 2.08
N VAL A 219 -0.46 1.78 1.51
CA VAL A 219 -0.05 3.20 1.49
C VAL A 219 -1.07 4.03 0.71
N ASN A 220 -1.48 3.57 -0.48
CA ASN A 220 -2.47 4.28 -1.28
C ASN A 220 -3.89 4.19 -0.69
N ASP A 221 -4.25 3.07 -0.05
CA ASP A 221 -5.51 2.97 0.69
C ASP A 221 -5.61 4.05 1.77
N PHE A 222 -4.52 4.29 2.50
CA PHE A 222 -4.41 5.35 3.49
C PHE A 222 -4.43 6.75 2.85
N LEU A 223 -3.57 7.00 1.83
CA LEU A 223 -3.38 8.33 1.23
C LEU A 223 -4.63 8.85 0.51
N THR A 224 -5.45 7.97 -0.05
CA THR A 224 -6.69 8.41 -0.72
C THR A 224 -7.68 9.07 0.24
N GLY A 225 -7.62 8.76 1.54
CA GLY A 225 -8.64 9.20 2.51
C GLY A 225 -10.06 8.74 2.19
N LYS A 226 -10.21 7.72 1.33
CA LYS A 226 -11.52 7.24 0.84
C LYS A 226 -11.79 5.77 1.19
N ILE A 227 -10.76 5.03 1.56
CA ILE A 227 -10.83 3.60 1.86
C ILE A 227 -10.81 3.40 3.37
N PRO A 228 -11.91 2.94 3.97
CA PRO A 228 -11.93 2.62 5.39
C PRO A 228 -10.98 1.47 5.71
N ASN A 229 -10.22 1.62 6.80
CA ASN A 229 -9.73 0.47 7.51
C ASN A 229 -10.89 -0.08 8.36
N SER A 230 -11.28 -1.35 8.19
CA SER A 230 -12.45 -1.94 8.86
C SER A 230 -12.42 -1.84 10.39
N ARG A 231 -11.23 -1.69 11.00
CA ARG A 231 -11.07 -1.54 12.45
C ARG A 231 -11.52 -0.20 13.00
N TYR A 232 -11.68 0.83 12.14
CA TYR A 232 -12.17 2.15 12.51
C TYR A 232 -13.67 2.33 12.33
N LEU A 233 -14.34 1.35 11.73
CA LEU A 233 -15.80 1.34 11.71
C LEU A 233 -16.27 0.93 13.11
N GLU A 234 -16.68 1.93 13.90
CA GLU A 234 -17.26 1.70 15.22
C GLU A 234 -18.43 0.72 15.12
N GLY A 235 -18.40 -0.31 15.95
CA GLY A 235 -19.49 -1.27 16.06
C GLY A 235 -19.11 -2.71 15.77
N GLY A 236 -17.88 -2.99 15.35
CA GLY A 236 -17.42 -4.36 15.13
C GLY A 236 -18.25 -5.11 14.09
N ASP A 237 -18.71 -4.38 13.07
CA ASP A 237 -19.55 -4.94 12.04
C ASP A 237 -18.73 -5.95 11.22
N THR A 238 -19.03 -7.23 11.38
CA THR A 238 -18.40 -8.33 10.66
C THR A 238 -18.58 -8.21 9.14
N LEU A 239 -19.53 -7.40 8.67
CA LEU A 239 -19.72 -7.08 7.26
C LEU A 239 -18.58 -6.23 6.69
N ALA A 240 -17.92 -5.40 7.49
CA ALA A 240 -16.81 -4.56 7.04
C ALA A 240 -15.54 -5.37 6.75
N VAL A 241 -15.34 -6.51 7.42
CA VAL A 241 -14.17 -7.38 7.20
C VAL A 241 -14.20 -8.04 5.84
N SER A 242 -15.38 -8.29 5.27
CA SER A 242 -15.54 -8.89 3.95
C SER A 242 -15.88 -7.88 2.84
N ALA A 243 -15.92 -6.59 3.14
CA ALA A 243 -16.29 -5.57 2.16
C ALA A 243 -15.13 -5.25 1.22
N SER A 244 -15.32 -5.39 -0.08
CA SER A 244 -14.32 -5.10 -1.13
C SER A 244 -13.86 -3.64 -1.18
N HIS A 245 -14.59 -2.74 -0.50
CA HIS A 245 -14.28 -1.30 -0.38
C HIS A 245 -13.61 -0.94 0.95
N THR A 246 -13.09 -1.92 1.68
CA THR A 246 -12.28 -1.72 2.88
C THR A 246 -10.93 -2.42 2.71
N TYR A 247 -9.88 -1.83 3.27
CA TYR A 247 -8.53 -2.36 3.16
C TYR A 247 -8.42 -3.81 3.67
N THR A 248 -8.90 -4.05 4.90
CA THR A 248 -8.85 -5.41 5.49
C THR A 248 -9.77 -6.38 4.76
N GLY A 249 -10.91 -5.93 4.25
CA GLY A 249 -11.83 -6.77 3.48
C GLY A 249 -11.25 -7.16 2.13
N ALA A 250 -10.51 -6.27 1.48
CA ALA A 250 -9.80 -6.56 0.25
C ALA A 250 -8.70 -7.60 0.46
N LEU A 251 -7.87 -7.45 1.50
CA LEU A 251 -6.85 -8.43 1.85
C LEU A 251 -7.46 -9.81 2.14
N ASN A 252 -8.52 -9.85 2.94
CA ASN A 252 -9.21 -11.10 3.30
C ASN A 252 -9.71 -11.83 2.04
N GLN A 253 -10.45 -11.14 1.15
CA GLN A 253 -10.94 -11.73 -0.10
C GLN A 253 -9.82 -12.16 -1.06
N ALA A 254 -8.74 -11.40 -1.12
CA ALA A 254 -7.59 -11.75 -1.96
C ALA A 254 -6.94 -13.05 -1.49
N ILE A 255 -6.71 -13.19 -0.18
CA ILE A 255 -6.15 -14.40 0.43
C ILE A 255 -7.07 -15.60 0.18
N ASP A 256 -8.38 -15.48 0.46
CA ASP A 256 -9.35 -16.54 0.24
C ASP A 256 -9.31 -17.07 -1.21
N LYS A 257 -9.33 -16.16 -2.18
CA LYS A 257 -9.32 -16.52 -3.61
C LYS A 257 -8.01 -17.19 -4.05
N LEU A 258 -6.87 -16.67 -3.58
CA LEU A 258 -5.57 -17.25 -3.88
C LEU A 258 -5.44 -18.65 -3.25
N LYS A 259 -5.86 -18.82 -2.00
CA LYS A 259 -5.85 -20.12 -1.32
C LYS A 259 -6.78 -21.13 -1.96
N GLU A 260 -7.97 -20.69 -2.40
CA GLU A 260 -8.91 -21.55 -3.13
C GLU A 260 -8.31 -22.06 -4.45
N ARG A 261 -7.64 -21.19 -5.20
CA ARG A 261 -7.10 -21.51 -6.52
C ARG A 261 -5.72 -22.17 -6.46
N PHE A 262 -4.88 -21.78 -5.51
CA PHE A 262 -3.50 -22.24 -5.35
C PHE A 262 -3.25 -22.72 -3.92
N PRO A 263 -3.85 -23.86 -3.52
CA PRO A 263 -3.83 -24.31 -2.12
C PRO A 263 -2.42 -24.65 -1.60
N ASP A 264 -1.50 -24.98 -2.50
CA ASP A 264 -0.12 -25.34 -2.16
C ASP A 264 0.82 -24.14 -2.09
N ALA A 265 0.42 -22.96 -2.62
CA ALA A 265 1.23 -21.76 -2.56
C ALA A 265 1.18 -21.10 -1.18
N GLY A 266 2.33 -20.68 -0.68
CA GLY A 266 2.45 -19.81 0.49
C GLY A 266 1.93 -18.41 0.17
N ILE A 267 1.44 -17.71 1.17
CA ILE A 267 1.06 -16.30 1.06
C ILE A 267 1.77 -15.52 2.16
N MET A 268 2.40 -14.42 1.79
CA MET A 268 2.93 -13.43 2.74
C MET A 268 2.18 -12.11 2.57
N VAL A 269 1.53 -11.66 3.63
CA VAL A 269 0.97 -10.32 3.73
C VAL A 269 2.03 -9.39 4.29
N VAL A 270 2.28 -8.30 3.60
CA VAL A 270 3.24 -7.27 3.98
C VAL A 270 2.47 -6.01 4.36
N ALA A 271 2.67 -5.54 5.59
CA ALA A 271 2.10 -4.26 6.01
C ALA A 271 2.73 -3.10 5.24
N PRO A 272 2.01 -1.99 5.00
CA PRO A 272 2.63 -0.78 4.50
C PRO A 272 3.77 -0.34 5.45
N HIS A 273 4.89 0.12 4.90
CA HIS A 273 6.02 0.60 5.69
C HIS A 273 5.75 2.01 6.24
N TYR A 274 6.60 2.47 7.17
CA TYR A 274 6.55 3.84 7.69
C TYR A 274 6.70 4.87 6.56
N CYS A 275 5.93 5.94 6.60
CA CYS A 275 6.04 7.05 5.67
C CYS A 275 5.99 8.41 6.37
N GLN A 276 6.46 9.43 5.66
CA GLN A 276 6.33 10.85 6.01
C GLN A 276 5.60 11.56 4.88
N VAL A 277 4.73 12.50 5.21
CA VAL A 277 3.96 13.24 4.21
C VAL A 277 4.35 14.71 4.27
N PHE A 278 4.57 15.30 3.10
CA PHE A 278 4.98 16.69 2.93
C PHE A 278 3.99 17.42 2.03
N SER A 279 3.75 18.71 2.31
CA SER A 279 3.12 19.66 1.39
C SER A 279 4.19 20.61 0.89
N GLY A 280 4.63 20.45 -0.36
CA GLY A 280 5.88 21.06 -0.83
C GLY A 280 7.06 20.61 0.05
N ASN A 281 7.75 21.56 0.70
CA ASN A 281 8.85 21.27 1.60
C ASN A 281 8.44 21.25 3.09
N THR A 282 7.13 21.29 3.39
CA THR A 282 6.63 21.33 4.76
C THR A 282 6.18 19.95 5.21
N PHE A 283 6.80 19.42 6.26
CA PHE A 283 6.33 18.20 6.91
C PHE A 283 4.97 18.44 7.54
N ILE A 284 3.98 17.61 7.18
CA ILE A 284 2.60 17.70 7.68
C ILE A 284 2.21 16.57 8.63
N GLY A 285 2.95 15.48 8.61
CA GLY A 285 2.73 14.35 9.50
C GLY A 285 3.39 13.08 8.96
N ASP A 286 3.25 12.02 9.69
CA ASP A 286 3.82 10.72 9.37
C ASP A 286 2.81 9.59 9.57
N GLY A 287 3.23 8.37 9.30
CA GLY A 287 2.39 7.18 9.40
C GLY A 287 1.84 6.91 10.81
N TYR A 288 2.34 7.57 11.86
CA TYR A 288 1.81 7.49 13.22
C TYR A 288 0.75 8.57 13.52
N SER A 289 0.91 9.75 12.95
CA SER A 289 0.21 10.97 13.38
C SER A 289 -0.83 11.48 12.40
N LEU A 290 -0.61 11.28 11.08
CA LEU A 290 -1.50 11.78 10.05
C LEU A 290 -2.70 10.84 9.88
N ASP A 291 -3.92 11.43 9.87
CA ASP A 291 -5.18 10.70 9.71
C ASP A 291 -6.03 11.39 8.65
N TYR A 292 -6.35 10.69 7.58
CA TYR A 292 -7.24 11.14 6.51
C TYR A 292 -8.71 10.73 6.72
N GLY A 293 -9.11 10.37 7.94
CA GLY A 293 -10.48 10.05 8.32
C GLY A 293 -10.73 8.57 8.63
N TYR A 294 -9.75 7.69 8.38
CA TYR A 294 -9.85 6.25 8.66
C TYR A 294 -8.68 5.71 9.49
N GLY A 295 -8.05 6.59 10.24
CA GLY A 295 -6.91 6.31 11.09
C GLY A 295 -5.55 6.50 10.42
N PRO A 296 -4.49 6.68 11.22
CA PRO A 296 -3.12 6.79 10.70
C PRO A 296 -2.64 5.47 10.07
N LEU A 297 -1.60 5.54 9.21
CA LEU A 297 -1.09 4.40 8.45
C LEU A 297 -0.75 3.18 9.31
N ILE A 298 -0.25 3.39 10.53
CA ILE A 298 0.01 2.28 11.48
C ILE A 298 -1.23 1.44 11.75
N THR A 299 -2.43 1.99 11.61
CA THR A 299 -3.66 1.23 11.81
C THR A 299 -3.98 0.33 10.63
N PHE A 300 -3.60 0.74 9.42
CA PHE A 300 -3.62 -0.11 8.23
C PHE A 300 -2.60 -1.25 8.38
N ALA A 301 -1.38 -0.96 8.84
CA ALA A 301 -0.38 -1.99 9.13
C ALA A 301 -0.89 -3.04 10.15
N ARG A 302 -1.53 -2.58 11.22
CA ARG A 302 -2.17 -3.48 12.21
C ARG A 302 -3.35 -4.24 11.63
N GLY A 303 -4.11 -3.62 10.71
CA GLY A 303 -5.18 -4.25 9.96
C GLY A 303 -4.68 -5.42 9.13
N ALA A 304 -3.59 -5.25 8.39
CA ALA A 304 -2.92 -6.31 7.63
C ALA A 304 -2.50 -7.48 8.54
N GLY A 305 -1.87 -7.18 9.67
CA GLY A 305 -1.48 -8.18 10.66
C GLY A 305 -2.67 -8.93 11.27
N TYR A 306 -3.80 -8.25 11.45
CA TYR A 306 -5.03 -8.91 11.90
C TYR A 306 -5.54 -9.91 10.87
N VAL A 307 -5.64 -9.48 9.60
CA VAL A 307 -6.11 -10.38 8.53
C VAL A 307 -5.17 -11.57 8.38
N ALA A 308 -3.86 -11.35 8.28
CA ALA A 308 -2.90 -12.46 8.21
C ALA A 308 -3.03 -13.41 9.40
N GLY A 309 -3.32 -12.88 10.59
CA GLY A 309 -3.55 -13.67 11.82
C GLY A 309 -4.78 -14.58 11.75
N GLU A 310 -5.83 -14.20 11.01
CA GLU A 310 -7.02 -15.04 10.78
C GLU A 310 -6.69 -16.27 9.93
N PHE A 311 -5.73 -16.16 9.00
CA PHE A 311 -5.26 -17.24 8.13
C PHE A 311 -3.97 -17.92 8.60
N LYS A 312 -3.55 -17.67 9.85
CA LYS A 312 -2.29 -18.21 10.39
C LYS A 312 -2.25 -19.75 10.37
N GLU A 313 -3.35 -20.39 10.72
CA GLU A 313 -3.46 -21.87 10.70
C GLU A 313 -3.42 -22.43 9.27
N GLU A 314 -3.62 -21.59 8.27
CA GLU A 314 -3.52 -21.91 6.85
C GLU A 314 -2.14 -21.58 6.26
N GLY A 315 -1.18 -21.16 7.11
CA GLY A 315 0.19 -20.89 6.72
C GLY A 315 0.42 -19.52 6.09
N VAL A 316 -0.48 -18.55 6.31
CA VAL A 316 -0.24 -17.17 5.85
C VAL A 316 0.77 -16.49 6.76
N LEU A 317 1.85 -15.99 6.15
CA LEU A 317 2.91 -15.24 6.82
C LEU A 317 2.55 -13.75 6.90
N PHE A 318 3.12 -13.08 7.90
CA PHE A 318 2.97 -11.63 8.06
C PHE A 318 4.31 -10.95 8.29
N PHE A 319 4.66 -10.00 7.42
CA PHE A 319 5.79 -9.10 7.61
C PHE A 319 5.27 -7.72 8.01
N ASN A 320 5.52 -7.30 9.25
CA ASN A 320 5.17 -5.97 9.72
C ASN A 320 6.18 -4.93 9.23
N ALA A 321 6.10 -4.55 7.97
CA ALA A 321 7.06 -3.61 7.39
C ALA A 321 7.01 -2.22 8.05
N PHE A 322 5.92 -1.85 8.69
CA PHE A 322 5.81 -0.59 9.42
C PHE A 322 6.79 -0.49 10.60
N GLU A 323 7.00 -1.59 11.32
CA GLU A 323 7.83 -1.63 12.53
C GLU A 323 9.16 -2.37 12.31
N ASP A 324 9.18 -3.35 11.38
CA ASP A 324 10.30 -4.28 11.23
C ASP A 324 11.16 -4.03 9.97
N SER A 325 10.72 -3.19 9.03
CA SER A 325 11.50 -2.89 7.80
C SER A 325 12.83 -2.18 8.08
N GLY A 326 12.95 -1.49 9.20
CA GLY A 326 14.08 -0.62 9.52
C GLY A 326 13.94 0.79 8.94
N ILE A 327 12.80 1.08 8.31
CA ILE A 327 12.41 2.42 7.86
C ILE A 327 11.55 3.03 8.96
N ASP A 328 12.04 4.07 9.60
CA ASP A 328 11.38 4.78 10.70
C ASP A 328 11.68 6.28 10.65
N ALA A 329 11.17 7.04 11.60
CA ALA A 329 11.40 8.49 11.66
C ALA A 329 12.89 8.89 11.75
N GLY A 330 13.74 8.02 12.25
CA GLY A 330 15.18 8.29 12.39
C GLY A 330 16.00 7.96 11.15
N SER A 331 15.46 7.11 10.27
CA SER A 331 16.11 6.62 9.04
C SER A 331 15.45 7.13 7.76
N ALA A 332 14.29 7.80 7.86
CA ALA A 332 13.51 8.23 6.70
C ALA A 332 14.29 9.10 5.71
N ASP A 333 15.13 10.01 6.18
CA ASP A 333 15.94 10.90 5.32
C ASP A 333 16.95 10.13 4.44
N ASP A 334 17.40 8.96 4.88
CA ASP A 334 18.33 8.11 4.13
C ASP A 334 17.62 7.07 3.26
N TYR A 335 16.43 6.62 3.68
CA TYR A 335 15.74 5.47 3.11
C TYR A 335 14.53 5.81 2.25
N LEU A 336 13.99 7.04 2.33
CA LEU A 336 12.86 7.51 1.53
C LEU A 336 13.25 8.72 0.68
N GLU A 337 12.87 8.74 -0.60
CA GLU A 337 13.17 9.83 -1.54
C GLU A 337 12.24 11.04 -1.33
N ASP A 338 10.95 10.77 -1.18
CA ASP A 338 9.88 11.78 -1.07
C ASP A 338 9.04 11.62 0.21
N GLY A 339 9.56 10.83 1.14
CA GLY A 339 8.87 10.47 2.37
C GLY A 339 8.00 9.20 2.26
N ILE A 340 7.80 8.66 1.05
CA ILE A 340 6.99 7.47 0.77
C ILE A 340 7.80 6.43 0.00
N HIS A 341 8.35 6.79 -1.16
CA HIS A 341 9.08 5.88 -2.01
C HIS A 341 10.51 5.65 -1.51
N MET A 342 10.98 4.44 -1.62
CA MET A 342 12.27 4.05 -1.09
C MET A 342 13.42 4.52 -1.99
N THR A 343 14.51 5.00 -1.37
CA THR A 343 15.80 5.10 -2.04
C THR A 343 16.35 3.69 -2.35
N PRO A 344 17.34 3.54 -3.23
CA PRO A 344 17.98 2.23 -3.45
C PRO A 344 18.52 1.58 -2.16
N LEU A 345 18.95 2.40 -1.19
CA LEU A 345 19.39 1.92 0.12
C LEU A 345 18.21 1.43 0.96
N GLY A 346 17.11 2.18 0.99
CA GLY A 346 15.87 1.79 1.65
C GLY A 346 15.29 0.51 1.07
N ALA A 347 15.23 0.41 -0.26
CA ALA A 347 14.77 -0.79 -0.98
C ALA A 347 15.58 -2.03 -0.59
N ARG A 348 16.91 -1.88 -0.49
CA ARG A 348 17.79 -2.97 -0.07
C ARG A 348 17.49 -3.42 1.36
N VAL A 349 17.44 -2.48 2.32
CA VAL A 349 17.20 -2.81 3.74
C VAL A 349 15.84 -3.48 3.91
N TYR A 350 14.82 -2.96 3.24
CA TYR A 350 13.46 -3.50 3.24
C TYR A 350 13.42 -4.93 2.66
N ALA A 351 13.98 -5.11 1.45
CA ALA A 351 13.95 -6.37 0.72
C ALA A 351 14.74 -7.47 1.44
N GLU A 352 15.90 -7.17 2.02
CA GLU A 352 16.73 -8.12 2.78
C GLU A 352 15.97 -8.68 4.00
N LYS A 353 15.22 -7.83 4.70
CA LYS A 353 14.43 -8.25 5.88
C LYS A 353 13.23 -9.11 5.47
N LEU A 354 12.49 -8.69 4.43
CA LEU A 354 11.38 -9.46 3.88
C LEU A 354 11.84 -10.84 3.37
N ALA A 355 12.89 -10.86 2.54
CA ALA A 355 13.47 -12.10 2.03
C ALA A 355 14.02 -12.99 3.16
N GLY A 356 14.58 -12.39 4.21
CA GLY A 356 15.05 -13.13 5.39
C GLY A 356 13.94 -13.86 6.12
N MET A 357 12.70 -13.32 6.15
CA MET A 357 11.54 -13.98 6.72
C MET A 357 11.07 -15.14 5.83
N LEU A 358 10.92 -14.93 4.53
CA LEU A 358 10.55 -15.99 3.58
C LEU A 358 11.56 -17.14 3.56
N ARG A 359 12.85 -16.82 3.63
CA ARG A 359 13.91 -17.85 3.66
C ARG A 359 13.77 -18.77 4.87
N LYS A 360 13.43 -18.25 6.05
CA LYS A 360 13.24 -19.07 7.26
C LYS A 360 12.04 -19.98 7.16
N ASP A 361 11.00 -19.56 6.45
CA ASP A 361 9.82 -20.38 6.23
C ASP A 361 10.07 -21.47 5.19
N PHE A 362 10.71 -21.11 4.07
CA PHE A 362 11.00 -22.02 2.97
C PHE A 362 12.12 -23.04 3.32
N TYR A 363 13.12 -22.61 4.10
CA TYR A 363 14.21 -23.44 4.58
C TYR A 363 14.20 -23.45 6.13
N PRO A 364 13.25 -24.14 6.76
CA PRO A 364 13.27 -24.27 8.21
C PRO A 364 14.59 -24.94 8.63
N GLU A 365 15.33 -24.26 9.52
CA GLU A 365 16.55 -24.86 10.09
C GLU A 365 16.17 -26.18 10.79
N GLU A 366 16.87 -27.29 10.42
CA GLU A 366 16.72 -28.60 11.03
C GLU A 366 17.15 -28.60 12.51
#